data_9aea00a70a83ff4f70e8a09d1396d25c
#
_entry.id   9aea00a70a83ff4f70e8a09d1396d25c
#
_cell.length_a   1.000
_cell.length_b   1.000
_cell.length_c   1.000
_cell.angle_alpha   90.00
_cell.angle_beta   90.00
_cell.angle_gamma   90.00
#
_symmetry.space_group_name_H-M   'P 1'
#
loop_
_entity.id
_entity.type
_entity.pdbx_description
1 polymer ?
#
loop_
_entity_poly.entity_id
_entity_poly.type
_entity_poly.pdbx_seq_one_letter_code
_entity_poly.pdbx_strand_id
1 'polypeptide(L)'
;MSKPHLLITGASGYLGTHLLTALAKNNKYDLTALDIRTNSKFQKSTRFVETDLNNIDLLSKTLEGVDLICHCASLGKTTRINRPGGQPTTNNQFLITNIKGTQNLYKQAKEKGVNKIVLTSSIEVLSLELQKENWPVNERYVCWPDDSYGVSKNIQEIIARSFADSGSIQTLALRPCAFFPVNDPDRGFRLTGTHAMVEDIANAHVAAVEVLLDEKRASDLNRFEAIFITNKLPYQNSDKNLIDSRGKMKKLIRKYWPDHAEYIFDLGYKQAFFPCVYDISKAKRILNWEPLFNFDEWISYCKKNNLSFQDEKDQYKSKKSLKSRLKKIILKLKKGFGS
;
A
#
# COMPACT_ATOMS: atom_id res chain seq x y z
N MET A 1 -28.97 -12.87 -0.33
CA MET A 1 -28.46 -11.55 -0.77
C MET A 1 -27.44 -11.74 -1.86
N SER A 2 -27.43 -10.91 -2.90
CA SER A 2 -26.39 -10.90 -3.93
C SER A 2 -25.05 -10.54 -3.30
N LYS A 3 -23.94 -10.99 -3.90
CA LYS A 3 -22.61 -10.58 -3.47
C LYS A 3 -22.39 -9.09 -3.78
N PRO A 4 -21.74 -8.32 -2.91
CA PRO A 4 -21.34 -6.95 -3.25
C PRO A 4 -20.42 -6.95 -4.48
N HIS A 5 -20.68 -6.02 -5.40
CA HIS A 5 -19.91 -5.83 -6.62
C HIS A 5 -18.84 -4.75 -6.42
N LEU A 6 -17.57 -5.13 -6.54
CA LEU A 6 -16.42 -4.24 -6.35
C LEU A 6 -15.74 -3.93 -7.68
N LEU A 7 -15.44 -2.65 -7.91
CA LEU A 7 -14.56 -2.21 -8.99
C LEU A 7 -13.16 -1.91 -8.45
N ILE A 8 -12.14 -2.53 -9.03
CA ILE A 8 -10.73 -2.28 -8.72
C ILE A 8 -10.09 -1.57 -9.91
N THR A 9 -9.72 -0.29 -9.76
CA THR A 9 -8.96 0.44 -10.77
C THR A 9 -7.47 0.31 -10.53
N GLY A 10 -6.65 0.35 -11.60
CA GLY A 10 -5.21 0.04 -11.48
C GLY A 10 -4.94 -1.43 -11.17
N ALA A 11 -5.84 -2.28 -11.61
CA ALA A 11 -5.90 -3.71 -11.27
C ALA A 11 -4.69 -4.52 -11.73
N SER A 12 -4.00 -4.10 -12.79
CA SER A 12 -2.77 -4.71 -13.31
C SER A 12 -1.50 -4.17 -12.65
N GLY A 13 -1.63 -3.14 -11.80
CA GLY A 13 -0.55 -2.60 -10.98
C GLY A 13 -0.08 -3.57 -9.89
N TYR A 14 1.03 -3.23 -9.23
CA TYR A 14 1.60 -4.08 -8.19
C TYR A 14 0.62 -4.28 -7.03
N LEU A 15 0.05 -3.20 -6.48
CA LEU A 15 -0.97 -3.30 -5.43
C LEU A 15 -2.27 -3.92 -5.97
N GLY A 16 -2.78 -3.47 -7.12
CA GLY A 16 -4.03 -3.96 -7.68
C GLY A 16 -4.06 -5.48 -7.87
N THR A 17 -2.94 -6.06 -8.35
CA THR A 17 -2.78 -7.51 -8.51
C THR A 17 -2.84 -8.25 -7.17
N HIS A 18 -2.23 -7.71 -6.10
CA HIS A 18 -2.28 -8.32 -4.78
C HIS A 18 -3.66 -8.16 -4.13
N LEU A 19 -4.29 -7.01 -4.31
CA LEU A 19 -5.63 -6.74 -3.82
C LEU A 19 -6.67 -7.65 -4.49
N LEU A 20 -6.65 -7.79 -5.82
CA LEU A 20 -7.51 -8.73 -6.53
C LEU A 20 -7.31 -10.17 -6.01
N THR A 21 -6.06 -10.58 -5.79
CA THR A 21 -5.76 -11.90 -5.25
C THR A 21 -6.35 -12.08 -3.84
N ALA A 22 -6.30 -11.05 -3.01
CA ALA A 22 -6.83 -11.09 -1.65
C ALA A 22 -8.36 -11.12 -1.63
N LEU A 23 -9.02 -10.26 -2.43
CA LEU A 23 -10.48 -10.18 -2.53
C LEU A 23 -11.10 -11.44 -3.15
N ALA A 24 -10.47 -12.01 -4.18
CA ALA A 24 -10.96 -13.23 -4.84
C ALA A 24 -10.89 -14.50 -3.96
N LYS A 25 -10.09 -14.49 -2.89
CA LYS A 25 -9.74 -15.67 -2.11
C LYS A 25 -10.93 -16.39 -1.47
N ASN A 26 -11.93 -15.65 -1.02
CA ASN A 26 -13.06 -16.19 -0.27
C ASN A 26 -14.38 -16.17 -1.08
N ASN A 27 -14.33 -15.78 -2.33
CA ASN A 27 -15.50 -15.68 -3.23
C ASN A 27 -16.69 -14.89 -2.61
N LYS A 28 -16.38 -13.88 -1.79
CA LYS A 28 -17.37 -13.03 -1.11
C LYS A 28 -17.92 -11.93 -2.01
N TYR A 29 -17.20 -11.56 -3.06
CA TYR A 29 -17.45 -10.39 -3.89
C TYR A 29 -17.53 -10.76 -5.37
N ASP A 30 -18.36 -10.04 -6.11
CA ASP A 30 -18.26 -9.96 -7.55
C ASP A 30 -17.23 -8.89 -7.91
N LEU A 31 -16.25 -9.24 -8.74
CA LEU A 31 -15.08 -8.39 -8.99
C LEU A 31 -15.03 -7.95 -10.45
N THR A 32 -14.93 -6.64 -10.65
CA THR A 32 -14.54 -6.03 -11.93
C THR A 32 -13.18 -5.35 -11.78
N ALA A 33 -12.26 -5.67 -12.66
CA ALA A 33 -10.93 -5.08 -12.75
C ALA A 33 -10.86 -4.10 -13.90
N LEU A 34 -10.31 -2.90 -13.66
CA LEU A 34 -10.10 -1.86 -14.67
C LEU A 34 -8.64 -1.44 -14.69
N ASP A 35 -8.01 -1.47 -15.84
CA ASP A 35 -6.64 -0.98 -16.07
C ASP A 35 -6.44 -0.66 -17.56
N ILE A 36 -5.44 0.13 -17.88
CA ILE A 36 -5.00 0.38 -19.28
C ILE A 36 -4.29 -0.83 -19.91
N ARG A 37 -4.11 -1.91 -19.18
CA ARG A 37 -3.48 -3.17 -19.62
C ARG A 37 -4.18 -4.33 -18.98
N THR A 38 -4.48 -5.35 -19.75
CA THR A 38 -5.01 -6.60 -19.22
C THR A 38 -3.98 -7.36 -18.40
N ASN A 39 -4.47 -8.18 -17.48
CA ASN A 39 -3.65 -9.10 -16.71
C ASN A 39 -4.18 -10.53 -16.88
N SER A 40 -3.47 -11.33 -17.67
CA SER A 40 -3.87 -12.70 -18.02
C SER A 40 -4.12 -13.61 -16.80
N LYS A 41 -3.50 -13.31 -15.66
CA LYS A 41 -3.68 -14.08 -14.42
C LYS A 41 -5.14 -14.08 -13.92
N PHE A 42 -5.92 -13.05 -14.21
CA PHE A 42 -7.27 -12.86 -13.68
C PHE A 42 -8.38 -12.96 -14.73
N GLN A 43 -8.05 -13.04 -16.03
CA GLN A 43 -9.04 -13.04 -17.12
C GLN A 43 -10.09 -14.15 -17.02
N LYS A 44 -9.79 -15.27 -16.35
CA LYS A 44 -10.73 -16.39 -16.20
C LYS A 44 -11.69 -16.26 -15.00
N SER A 45 -11.37 -15.44 -14.01
CA SER A 45 -12.07 -15.38 -12.73
C SER A 45 -12.64 -14.01 -12.38
N THR A 46 -12.35 -12.99 -13.21
CA THR A 46 -12.71 -11.60 -12.93
C THR A 46 -13.06 -10.92 -14.26
N ARG A 47 -14.16 -10.18 -14.29
CA ARG A 47 -14.50 -9.31 -15.43
C ARG A 47 -13.40 -8.25 -15.54
N PHE A 48 -12.69 -8.22 -16.66
CA PHE A 48 -11.61 -7.27 -16.91
C PHE A 48 -12.03 -6.25 -17.98
N VAL A 49 -11.90 -4.96 -17.66
CA VAL A 49 -12.17 -3.84 -18.57
C VAL A 49 -10.84 -3.11 -18.84
N GLU A 50 -10.36 -3.21 -20.08
CA GLU A 50 -9.17 -2.49 -20.51
C GLU A 50 -9.56 -1.09 -20.96
N THR A 51 -9.29 -0.10 -20.11
CA THR A 51 -9.60 1.31 -20.40
C THR A 51 -8.81 2.26 -19.52
N ASP A 52 -8.74 3.53 -19.96
CA ASP A 52 -8.25 4.67 -19.19
C ASP A 52 -9.41 5.35 -18.45
N LEU A 53 -9.15 5.94 -17.28
CA LEU A 53 -10.14 6.70 -16.51
C LEU A 53 -10.63 7.98 -17.22
N ASN A 54 -10.00 8.38 -18.31
CA ASN A 54 -10.43 9.49 -19.15
C ASN A 54 -11.38 9.06 -20.27
N ASN A 55 -11.61 7.77 -20.49
CA ASN A 55 -12.67 7.26 -21.35
C ASN A 55 -13.98 7.22 -20.57
N ILE A 56 -14.69 8.34 -20.57
CA ILE A 56 -15.90 8.57 -19.76
C ILE A 56 -17.00 7.55 -20.06
N ASP A 57 -17.26 7.25 -21.32
CA ASP A 57 -18.34 6.36 -21.73
C ASP A 57 -18.12 4.94 -21.20
N LEU A 58 -16.91 4.41 -21.37
CA LEU A 58 -16.59 3.06 -20.90
C LEU A 58 -16.48 3.00 -19.38
N LEU A 59 -15.96 4.05 -18.74
CA LEU A 59 -15.91 4.19 -17.29
C LEU A 59 -17.33 4.20 -16.71
N SER A 60 -18.24 4.99 -17.28
CA SER A 60 -19.64 5.09 -16.89
C SER A 60 -20.36 3.73 -16.97
N LYS A 61 -20.20 3.01 -18.09
CA LYS A 61 -20.74 1.64 -18.24
C LYS A 61 -20.15 0.65 -17.24
N THR A 62 -18.85 0.80 -16.91
CA THR A 62 -18.16 -0.10 -15.97
C THR A 62 -18.67 0.08 -14.54
N LEU A 63 -19.17 1.25 -14.20
CA LEU A 63 -19.70 1.58 -12.86
C LEU A 63 -21.14 1.12 -12.63
N GLU A 64 -21.84 0.60 -13.64
CA GLU A 64 -23.20 0.13 -13.48
C GLU A 64 -23.28 -1.07 -12.52
N GLY A 65 -24.07 -0.93 -11.45
CA GLY A 65 -24.26 -1.96 -10.43
C GLY A 65 -23.05 -2.18 -9.52
N VAL A 66 -22.10 -1.26 -9.48
CA VAL A 66 -20.95 -1.31 -8.55
C VAL A 66 -21.37 -0.75 -7.19
N ASP A 67 -21.10 -1.50 -6.12
CA ASP A 67 -21.40 -1.09 -4.74
C ASP A 67 -20.24 -0.30 -4.10
N LEU A 68 -18.97 -0.62 -4.46
CA LEU A 68 -17.79 0.02 -3.90
C LEU A 68 -16.62 0.01 -4.89
N ILE A 69 -15.81 1.06 -4.86
CA ILE A 69 -14.61 1.19 -5.69
C ILE A 69 -13.35 1.12 -4.83
N CYS A 70 -12.38 0.28 -5.22
CA CYS A 70 -10.99 0.36 -4.76
C CYS A 70 -10.16 1.12 -5.81
N HIS A 71 -9.87 2.39 -5.55
CA HIS A 71 -9.14 3.24 -6.48
C HIS A 71 -7.63 3.14 -6.26
N CYS A 72 -6.98 2.21 -6.98
CA CYS A 72 -5.52 2.02 -6.95
C CYS A 72 -4.83 2.58 -8.21
N ALA A 73 -5.59 3.00 -9.23
CA ALA A 73 -5.04 3.58 -10.46
C ALA A 73 -4.30 4.88 -10.17
N SER A 74 -2.99 4.85 -10.33
CA SER A 74 -2.13 6.01 -10.11
C SER A 74 -0.75 5.76 -10.72
N LEU A 75 -0.13 6.78 -11.27
CA LEU A 75 1.28 6.75 -11.61
C LEU A 75 2.11 7.08 -10.37
N GLY A 76 3.17 6.31 -10.13
CA GLY A 76 4.20 6.62 -9.15
C GLY A 76 5.30 7.51 -9.74
N LYS A 77 6.35 7.83 -8.96
CA LYS A 77 7.49 8.67 -9.39
C LYS A 77 8.20 8.14 -10.64
N THR A 78 8.12 6.83 -10.88
CA THR A 78 8.62 6.21 -12.11
C THR A 78 7.53 5.37 -12.73
N THR A 79 7.33 5.49 -14.04
CA THR A 79 6.30 4.75 -14.79
C THR A 79 6.58 3.25 -14.89
N ARG A 80 7.81 2.80 -14.54
CA ARG A 80 8.26 1.41 -14.68
C ARG A 80 9.22 1.01 -13.58
N ILE A 81 8.71 0.85 -12.37
CA ILE A 81 9.51 0.50 -11.18
C ILE A 81 10.34 -0.79 -11.36
N ASN A 82 9.95 -1.70 -12.25
CA ASN A 82 10.58 -3.02 -12.41
C ASN A 82 11.12 -3.31 -13.82
N ARG A 83 11.30 -2.29 -14.67
CA ARG A 83 11.91 -2.48 -15.98
C ARG A 83 13.18 -1.66 -16.09
N PRO A 84 14.29 -2.26 -16.55
CA PRO A 84 15.47 -1.49 -16.92
C PRO A 84 15.06 -0.35 -17.88
N GLY A 85 15.47 0.89 -17.60
CA GLY A 85 15.14 2.05 -18.44
C GLY A 85 13.78 2.72 -18.13
N GLY A 86 13.17 2.49 -16.95
CA GLY A 86 11.99 3.24 -16.52
C GLY A 86 12.26 4.75 -16.49
N GLN A 87 11.37 5.53 -17.13
CA GLN A 87 11.50 6.99 -17.16
C GLN A 87 10.77 7.62 -15.97
N PRO A 88 11.26 8.75 -15.43
CA PRO A 88 10.52 9.55 -14.45
C PRO A 88 9.15 9.93 -14.99
N THR A 89 8.14 9.90 -14.13
CA THR A 89 6.81 10.37 -14.47
C THR A 89 6.81 11.89 -14.56
N THR A 90 6.29 12.42 -15.66
CA THR A 90 6.21 13.87 -15.87
C THR A 90 5.04 14.49 -15.11
N ASN A 91 5.11 15.82 -14.86
CA ASN A 91 4.01 16.57 -14.22
C ASN A 91 2.70 16.43 -15.01
N ASN A 92 2.77 16.47 -16.35
CA ASN A 92 1.60 16.32 -17.21
C ASN A 92 0.96 14.92 -17.08
N GLN A 93 1.77 13.87 -16.93
CA GLN A 93 1.26 12.52 -16.70
C GLN A 93 0.58 12.41 -15.33
N PHE A 94 1.10 13.06 -14.27
CA PHE A 94 0.41 13.14 -12.99
C PHE A 94 -0.91 13.89 -13.10
N LEU A 95 -0.94 15.03 -13.81
CA LEU A 95 -2.14 15.81 -14.02
C LEU A 95 -3.24 14.98 -14.72
N ILE A 96 -2.89 14.30 -15.81
CA ILE A 96 -3.86 13.54 -16.62
C ILE A 96 -4.33 12.29 -15.87
N THR A 97 -3.40 11.50 -15.34
CA THR A 97 -3.75 10.19 -14.76
C THR A 97 -4.23 10.30 -13.33
N ASN A 98 -3.40 10.92 -12.44
CA ASN A 98 -3.71 10.92 -11.02
C ASN A 98 -4.83 11.91 -10.66
N ILE A 99 -4.83 13.09 -11.27
CA ILE A 99 -5.77 14.16 -10.91
C ILE A 99 -7.04 14.06 -11.75
N LYS A 100 -6.95 14.25 -13.06
CA LYS A 100 -8.11 14.23 -13.95
C LYS A 100 -8.81 12.86 -13.94
N GLY A 101 -8.05 11.77 -14.01
CA GLY A 101 -8.60 10.42 -13.93
C GLY A 101 -9.37 10.17 -12.62
N THR A 102 -8.83 10.64 -11.47
CA THR A 102 -9.54 10.54 -10.18
C THR A 102 -10.81 11.39 -10.17
N GLN A 103 -10.74 12.63 -10.67
CA GLN A 103 -11.92 13.51 -10.77
C GLN A 103 -13.02 12.88 -11.62
N ASN A 104 -12.67 12.32 -12.77
CA ASN A 104 -13.62 11.61 -13.65
C ASN A 104 -14.25 10.42 -12.92
N LEU A 105 -13.43 9.61 -12.22
CA LEU A 105 -13.94 8.45 -11.47
C LEU A 105 -14.96 8.87 -10.42
N TYR A 106 -14.65 9.87 -9.59
CA TYR A 106 -15.58 10.35 -8.54
C TYR A 106 -16.84 10.95 -9.12
N LYS A 107 -16.74 11.72 -10.22
CA LYS A 107 -17.90 12.28 -10.90
C LYS A 107 -18.81 11.16 -11.44
N GLN A 108 -18.25 10.20 -12.18
CA GLN A 108 -19.02 9.09 -12.74
C GLN A 108 -19.56 8.16 -11.63
N ALA A 109 -18.82 7.93 -10.56
CA ALA A 109 -19.30 7.18 -9.40
C ALA A 109 -20.56 7.84 -8.80
N LYS A 110 -20.54 9.15 -8.56
CA LYS A 110 -21.71 9.91 -8.08
C LYS A 110 -22.90 9.79 -9.03
N GLU A 111 -22.70 9.95 -10.34
CA GLU A 111 -23.74 9.85 -11.36
C GLU A 111 -24.38 8.45 -11.42
N LYS A 112 -23.62 7.40 -11.13
CA LYS A 112 -24.09 6.00 -11.09
C LYS A 112 -24.55 5.52 -9.71
N GLY A 113 -24.56 6.41 -8.71
CA GLY A 113 -25.00 6.06 -7.34
C GLY A 113 -23.97 5.28 -6.51
N VAL A 114 -22.73 5.14 -6.98
CA VAL A 114 -21.66 4.52 -6.20
C VAL A 114 -21.17 5.52 -5.15
N ASN A 115 -21.39 5.21 -3.88
CA ASN A 115 -21.17 6.15 -2.77
C ASN A 115 -20.07 5.72 -1.78
N LYS A 116 -19.30 4.69 -2.11
CA LYS A 116 -18.23 4.12 -1.24
C LYS A 116 -16.94 3.93 -2.03
N ILE A 117 -15.85 4.57 -1.60
CA ILE A 117 -14.54 4.46 -2.26
C ILE A 117 -13.43 4.23 -1.23
N VAL A 118 -12.58 3.23 -1.46
CA VAL A 118 -11.26 3.08 -0.84
C VAL A 118 -10.24 3.68 -1.79
N LEU A 119 -9.63 4.81 -1.40
CA LEU A 119 -8.62 5.51 -2.20
C LEU A 119 -7.22 5.13 -1.74
N THR A 120 -6.37 4.70 -2.64
CA THR A 120 -4.93 4.56 -2.38
C THR A 120 -4.24 5.92 -2.48
N SER A 121 -4.00 6.55 -1.35
CA SER A 121 -3.19 7.77 -1.21
C SER A 121 -1.70 7.42 -0.99
N SER A 122 -0.96 8.20 -0.23
CA SER A 122 0.46 7.99 0.11
C SER A 122 0.85 8.76 1.37
N ILE A 123 1.88 8.30 2.10
CA ILE A 123 2.56 9.11 3.12
C ILE A 123 3.18 10.38 2.52
N GLU A 124 3.47 10.41 1.22
CA GLU A 124 4.09 11.54 0.53
C GLU A 124 3.16 12.75 0.32
N VAL A 125 1.93 12.71 0.84
CA VAL A 125 1.10 13.90 1.04
C VAL A 125 1.69 14.85 2.10
N LEU A 126 2.63 14.35 2.90
CA LEU A 126 3.43 15.12 3.86
C LEU A 126 4.84 15.34 3.33
N SER A 127 5.43 16.52 3.59
CA SER A 127 6.84 16.78 3.27
C SER A 127 7.78 15.83 4.02
N LEU A 128 8.93 15.54 3.43
CA LEU A 128 9.95 14.72 4.07
C LEU A 128 10.48 15.35 5.37
N GLU A 129 10.58 16.68 5.40
CA GLU A 129 10.99 17.44 6.59
C GLU A 129 10.02 17.22 7.75
N LEU A 130 8.71 17.39 7.51
CA LEU A 130 7.69 17.15 8.52
C LEU A 130 7.74 15.71 9.04
N GLN A 131 7.92 14.74 8.13
CA GLN A 131 8.03 13.32 8.48
C GLN A 131 9.25 13.04 9.37
N LYS A 132 10.36 13.77 9.18
CA LYS A 132 11.58 13.60 9.97
C LYS A 132 11.48 14.20 11.36
N GLU A 133 10.78 15.32 11.51
CA GLU A 133 10.82 16.12 12.73
C GLU A 133 9.81 15.72 13.80
N ASN A 134 8.72 15.06 13.44
CA ASN A 134 7.55 14.89 14.30
C ASN A 134 7.17 13.43 14.52
N TRP A 135 7.95 12.68 15.29
CA TRP A 135 7.64 11.28 15.61
C TRP A 135 6.83 11.10 16.90
N PRO A 136 5.85 10.18 16.90
CA PRO A 136 5.27 9.56 15.71
C PRO A 136 4.41 10.53 14.89
N VAL A 137 4.53 10.46 13.56
CA VAL A 137 3.69 11.23 12.63
C VAL A 137 2.28 10.66 12.63
N ASN A 138 1.26 11.50 12.73
CA ASN A 138 -0.15 11.10 12.70
C ASN A 138 -0.95 11.90 11.64
N GLU A 139 -2.21 11.53 11.42
CA GLU A 139 -3.05 12.09 10.35
C GLU A 139 -3.53 13.52 10.61
N ARG A 140 -3.21 14.12 11.77
CA ARG A 140 -3.59 15.51 12.11
C ARG A 140 -2.67 16.53 11.45
N TYR A 141 -1.49 16.11 10.99
CA TYR A 141 -0.57 17.03 10.30
C TYR A 141 -1.15 17.49 8.97
N VAL A 142 -0.97 18.79 8.69
CA VAL A 142 -1.39 19.39 7.43
C VAL A 142 -0.62 18.76 6.27
N CYS A 143 -1.34 18.36 5.22
CA CYS A 143 -0.73 17.86 4.00
C CYS A 143 0.01 18.98 3.28
N TRP A 144 1.33 18.85 3.19
CA TRP A 144 2.21 19.78 2.51
C TRP A 144 3.30 19.00 1.77
N PRO A 145 2.97 18.44 0.60
CA PRO A 145 3.91 17.64 -0.17
C PRO A 145 5.02 18.50 -0.80
N ASP A 146 6.21 17.91 -0.94
CA ASP A 146 7.41 18.56 -1.49
C ASP A 146 7.78 18.11 -2.90
N ASP A 147 7.01 17.23 -3.52
CA ASP A 147 7.20 16.82 -4.91
C ASP A 147 5.88 16.63 -5.68
N SER A 148 5.98 16.54 -7.00
CA SER A 148 4.82 16.46 -7.91
C SER A 148 3.97 15.19 -7.68
N TYR A 149 4.57 14.07 -7.25
CA TYR A 149 3.83 12.87 -6.91
C TYR A 149 3.00 13.08 -5.64
N GLY A 150 3.61 13.57 -4.57
CA GLY A 150 2.93 13.90 -3.33
C GLY A 150 1.82 14.94 -3.55
N VAL A 151 2.10 15.99 -4.37
CA VAL A 151 1.08 16.98 -4.78
C VAL A 151 -0.09 16.28 -5.47
N SER A 152 0.17 15.38 -6.42
CA SER A 152 -0.91 14.66 -7.11
C SER A 152 -1.75 13.81 -6.17
N LYS A 153 -1.12 13.17 -5.16
CA LYS A 153 -1.81 12.38 -4.12
C LYS A 153 -2.64 13.25 -3.18
N ASN A 154 -2.09 14.41 -2.79
CA ASN A 154 -2.85 15.35 -1.97
C ASN A 154 -4.08 15.90 -2.72
N ILE A 155 -3.96 16.20 -4.01
CA ILE A 155 -5.10 16.64 -4.83
C ILE A 155 -6.15 15.51 -4.95
N GLN A 156 -5.75 14.23 -5.06
CA GLN A 156 -6.70 13.11 -5.01
C GLN A 156 -7.49 13.10 -3.69
N GLU A 157 -6.85 13.34 -2.55
CA GLU A 157 -7.55 13.46 -1.26
C GLU A 157 -8.47 14.68 -1.20
N ILE A 158 -8.07 15.83 -1.77
CA ILE A 158 -8.90 17.03 -1.86
C ILE A 158 -10.16 16.75 -2.70
N ILE A 159 -10.02 16.08 -3.84
CA ILE A 159 -11.16 15.65 -4.66
C ILE A 159 -12.08 14.74 -3.83
N ALA A 160 -11.54 13.71 -3.20
CA ALA A 160 -12.30 12.78 -2.37
C ALA A 160 -13.06 13.51 -1.25
N ARG A 161 -12.41 14.43 -0.56
CA ARG A 161 -13.00 15.25 0.50
C ARG A 161 -14.15 16.12 -0.02
N SER A 162 -14.02 16.75 -1.19
CA SER A 162 -15.08 17.57 -1.75
C SER A 162 -16.37 16.77 -2.04
N PHE A 163 -16.24 15.50 -2.48
CA PHE A 163 -17.39 14.61 -2.66
C PHE A 163 -17.95 14.10 -1.32
N ALA A 164 -17.10 13.90 -0.32
CA ALA A 164 -17.52 13.55 1.03
C ALA A 164 -18.29 14.68 1.70
N ASP A 165 -17.77 15.92 1.63
CA ASP A 165 -18.40 17.12 2.22
C ASP A 165 -19.76 17.43 1.57
N SER A 166 -19.92 17.14 0.27
CA SER A 166 -21.22 17.22 -0.41
C SER A 166 -22.20 16.09 -0.04
N GLY A 167 -21.80 15.17 0.84
CA GLY A 167 -22.60 14.01 1.23
C GLY A 167 -22.73 12.92 0.16
N SER A 168 -22.02 13.05 -0.98
CA SER A 168 -22.24 12.17 -2.13
C SER A 168 -21.50 10.84 -2.01
N ILE A 169 -20.22 10.85 -1.55
CA ILE A 169 -19.36 9.66 -1.51
C ILE A 169 -18.61 9.61 -0.19
N GLN A 170 -18.64 8.47 0.48
CA GLN A 170 -17.80 8.19 1.63
C GLN A 170 -16.47 7.60 1.17
N THR A 171 -15.35 8.12 1.67
CA THR A 171 -14.00 7.71 1.26
C THR A 171 -13.10 7.37 2.44
N LEU A 172 -12.49 6.18 2.40
CA LEU A 172 -11.32 5.86 3.21
C LEU A 172 -10.06 6.02 2.35
N ALA A 173 -9.27 7.07 2.61
CA ALA A 173 -8.02 7.34 1.93
C ALA A 173 -6.87 6.67 2.69
N LEU A 174 -6.36 5.57 2.19
CA LEU A 174 -5.24 4.86 2.77
C LEU A 174 -3.93 5.49 2.33
N ARG A 175 -3.08 5.88 3.28
CA ARG A 175 -1.76 6.48 3.08
C ARG A 175 -0.66 5.45 3.29
N PRO A 176 -0.39 4.55 2.33
CA PRO A 176 0.68 3.57 2.49
C PRO A 176 2.06 4.23 2.45
N CYS A 177 3.01 3.63 3.18
CA CYS A 177 4.43 3.86 2.97
C CYS A 177 4.93 3.13 1.71
N ALA A 178 6.23 3.20 1.44
CA ALA A 178 6.84 2.48 0.32
C ALA A 178 6.57 0.97 0.41
N PHE A 179 6.14 0.36 -0.69
CA PHE A 179 5.84 -1.08 -0.79
C PHE A 179 6.23 -1.70 -2.13
N PHE A 180 7.09 -1.03 -2.89
CA PHE A 180 7.47 -1.52 -4.22
C PHE A 180 8.28 -2.82 -4.14
N PRO A 181 8.23 -3.64 -5.22
CA PRO A 181 8.93 -4.91 -5.24
C PRO A 181 10.43 -4.70 -5.16
N VAL A 182 11.06 -5.45 -4.28
CA VAL A 182 12.50 -5.50 -4.09
C VAL A 182 12.95 -6.95 -3.96
N ASN A 183 14.25 -7.18 -4.21
CA ASN A 183 14.84 -8.51 -4.01
C ASN A 183 14.99 -8.81 -2.51
N ASP A 184 14.90 -10.07 -2.13
CA ASP A 184 15.44 -10.56 -0.87
C ASP A 184 16.97 -10.55 -1.00
N PRO A 185 17.77 -10.08 -0.06
CA PRO A 185 17.51 -9.62 1.30
C PRO A 185 17.07 -8.15 1.43
N ASP A 186 17.17 -7.34 0.39
CA ASP A 186 16.85 -5.90 0.44
C ASP A 186 15.46 -5.63 1.03
N ARG A 187 14.51 -6.54 0.80
CA ARG A 187 13.15 -6.48 1.36
C ARG A 187 13.17 -6.45 2.88
N GLY A 188 13.92 -7.35 3.51
CA GLY A 188 14.04 -7.40 4.96
C GLY A 188 14.73 -6.17 5.52
N PHE A 189 15.85 -5.74 4.92
CA PHE A 189 16.54 -4.53 5.37
C PHE A 189 15.68 -3.27 5.24
N ARG A 190 14.78 -3.21 4.27
CA ARG A 190 13.83 -2.09 4.11
C ARG A 190 12.81 -2.04 5.24
N LEU A 191 12.49 -3.17 5.89
CA LEU A 191 11.61 -3.20 7.06
C LEU A 191 12.23 -2.52 8.30
N THR A 192 13.52 -2.20 8.30
CA THR A 192 14.14 -1.31 9.30
C THR A 192 13.90 0.17 9.02
N GLY A 193 13.30 0.52 7.89
CA GLY A 193 12.91 1.86 7.49
C GLY A 193 11.41 1.92 7.15
N THR A 194 10.98 3.03 6.56
CA THR A 194 9.56 3.27 6.21
C THR A 194 9.17 2.50 4.96
N HIS A 195 9.00 1.19 5.11
CA HIS A 195 8.62 0.27 4.04
C HIS A 195 7.72 -0.84 4.60
N ALA A 196 6.68 -1.22 3.85
CA ALA A 196 5.79 -2.32 4.21
C ALA A 196 5.73 -3.37 3.09
N MET A 197 5.26 -4.56 3.43
CA MET A 197 4.97 -5.59 2.44
C MET A 197 3.68 -5.25 1.70
N VAL A 198 3.65 -5.48 0.39
CA VAL A 198 2.46 -5.21 -0.42
C VAL A 198 1.26 -6.04 0.04
N GLU A 199 1.48 -7.21 0.60
CA GLU A 199 0.46 -8.07 1.18
C GLU A 199 -0.23 -7.38 2.37
N ASP A 200 0.53 -6.69 3.22
CA ASP A 200 -0.03 -5.91 4.34
C ASP A 200 -0.83 -4.71 3.83
N ILE A 201 -0.32 -4.01 2.82
CA ILE A 201 -1.06 -2.91 2.18
C ILE A 201 -2.36 -3.41 1.54
N ALA A 202 -2.31 -4.55 0.82
CA ALA A 202 -3.52 -5.14 0.23
C ALA A 202 -4.53 -5.59 1.30
N ASN A 203 -4.07 -6.17 2.41
CA ASN A 203 -4.93 -6.56 3.53
C ASN A 203 -5.59 -5.33 4.19
N ALA A 204 -4.89 -4.19 4.27
CA ALA A 204 -5.49 -2.94 4.75
C ALA A 204 -6.62 -2.45 3.83
N HIS A 205 -6.47 -2.60 2.51
CA HIS A 205 -7.53 -2.28 1.55
C HIS A 205 -8.72 -3.23 1.69
N VAL A 206 -8.48 -4.53 1.90
CA VAL A 206 -9.56 -5.50 2.18
C VAL A 206 -10.32 -5.10 3.46
N ALA A 207 -9.60 -4.76 4.53
CA ALA A 207 -10.22 -4.30 5.77
C ALA A 207 -11.04 -3.02 5.58
N ALA A 208 -10.55 -2.07 4.75
CA ALA A 208 -11.29 -0.85 4.42
C ALA A 208 -12.57 -1.14 3.62
N VAL A 209 -12.53 -2.11 2.69
CA VAL A 209 -13.72 -2.59 1.98
C VAL A 209 -14.74 -3.15 2.97
N GLU A 210 -14.32 -4.02 3.90
CA GLU A 210 -15.19 -4.62 4.91
C GLU A 210 -15.83 -3.56 5.82
N VAL A 211 -15.06 -2.51 6.18
CA VAL A 211 -15.59 -1.38 6.97
C VAL A 211 -16.67 -0.61 6.21
N LEU A 212 -16.41 -0.25 4.95
CA LEU A 212 -17.36 0.52 4.16
C LEU A 212 -18.62 -0.27 3.77
N LEU A 213 -18.53 -1.59 3.64
CA LEU A 213 -19.68 -2.45 3.36
C LEU A 213 -20.53 -2.76 4.59
N ASP A 214 -19.98 -2.62 5.78
CA ASP A 214 -20.71 -2.71 7.05
C ASP A 214 -21.35 -1.35 7.36
N GLU A 215 -22.66 -1.23 7.14
CA GLU A 215 -23.42 0.05 7.30
C GLU A 215 -23.24 0.67 8.70
N LYS A 216 -23.20 -0.16 9.75
CA LYS A 216 -23.01 0.34 11.11
C LYS A 216 -21.62 0.93 11.30
N ARG A 217 -20.58 0.20 10.92
CA ARG A 217 -19.19 0.69 11.01
C ARG A 217 -18.97 1.92 10.13
N ALA A 218 -19.53 1.93 8.92
CA ALA A 218 -19.43 3.05 8.02
C ALA A 218 -20.12 4.32 8.56
N SER A 219 -21.31 4.18 9.20
CA SER A 219 -22.04 5.32 9.76
C SER A 219 -21.35 5.95 10.97
N ASP A 220 -20.51 5.20 11.70
CA ASP A 220 -19.73 5.68 12.84
C ASP A 220 -18.49 6.50 12.44
N LEU A 221 -18.19 6.59 11.14
CA LEU A 221 -17.03 7.31 10.60
C LEU A 221 -17.43 8.63 9.93
N ASN A 222 -16.47 9.57 9.90
CA ASN A 222 -16.62 10.71 9.02
C ASN A 222 -16.68 10.26 7.56
N ARG A 223 -17.33 11.04 6.71
CA ARG A 223 -17.42 10.71 5.28
C ARG A 223 -16.08 10.70 4.56
N PHE A 224 -15.06 11.36 5.11
CA PHE A 224 -13.68 11.27 4.66
C PHE A 224 -12.76 10.95 5.84
N GLU A 225 -12.01 9.84 5.74
CA GLU A 225 -10.98 9.47 6.70
C GLU A 225 -9.66 9.16 5.96
N ALA A 226 -8.60 9.88 6.33
CA ALA A 226 -7.24 9.51 5.92
C ALA A 226 -6.63 8.60 6.98
N ILE A 227 -5.92 7.53 6.57
CA ILE A 227 -5.40 6.50 7.48
C ILE A 227 -4.00 6.07 7.03
N PHE A 228 -3.00 6.18 7.91
CA PHE A 228 -1.66 5.66 7.62
C PHE A 228 -1.62 4.13 7.64
N ILE A 229 -0.99 3.57 6.61
CA ILE A 229 -0.78 2.13 6.44
C ILE A 229 0.72 1.91 6.28
N THR A 230 1.41 1.75 7.41
CA THR A 230 2.87 1.67 7.47
C THR A 230 3.31 0.49 8.33
N ASN A 231 4.58 0.09 8.19
CA ASN A 231 5.17 -0.85 9.14
C ASN A 231 5.32 -0.21 10.53
N LYS A 232 5.46 -1.05 11.55
CA LYS A 232 5.70 -0.63 12.92
C LYS A 232 7.20 -0.60 13.17
N LEU A 233 7.74 0.58 13.43
CA LEU A 233 9.15 0.80 13.75
C LEU A 233 9.34 1.06 15.25
N PRO A 234 10.39 0.50 15.87
CA PRO A 234 10.62 0.62 17.32
C PRO A 234 11.27 1.94 17.73
N TYR A 235 11.64 2.79 16.76
CA TYR A 235 12.44 4.00 17.03
C TYR A 235 11.67 5.07 17.78
N GLN A 236 12.40 5.88 18.54
CA GLN A 236 11.91 6.98 19.34
C GLN A 236 12.45 8.33 18.85
N ASN A 237 11.85 9.43 19.31
CA ASN A 237 12.31 10.78 18.98
C ASN A 237 13.79 11.03 19.28
N SER A 238 14.31 10.43 20.37
CA SER A 238 15.74 10.48 20.75
C SER A 238 16.68 9.84 19.73
N ASP A 239 16.15 9.01 18.84
CA ASP A 239 16.96 8.29 17.83
C ASP A 239 17.16 9.08 16.54
N LYS A 240 16.47 10.20 16.35
CA LYS A 240 16.53 11.01 15.11
C LYS A 240 17.95 11.36 14.68
N ASN A 241 18.79 11.78 15.61
CA ASN A 241 20.19 12.15 15.34
C ASN A 241 21.06 10.95 14.87
N LEU A 242 20.59 9.73 15.09
CA LEU A 242 21.28 8.51 14.64
C LEU A 242 20.87 8.10 13.21
N ILE A 243 19.83 8.70 12.67
CA ILE A 243 19.25 8.33 11.38
C ILE A 243 19.87 9.10 10.22
N ASP A 244 20.22 10.37 10.44
CA ASP A 244 20.69 11.30 9.40
C ASP A 244 22.10 11.06 8.87
N SER A 245 22.87 10.12 9.43
CA SER A 245 24.25 9.91 9.02
C SER A 245 24.56 8.48 8.61
N ARG A 246 25.23 8.34 7.47
CA ARG A 246 25.74 7.05 6.98
C ARG A 246 26.54 6.34 8.09
N GLY A 247 26.15 5.09 8.39
CA GLY A 247 26.81 4.26 9.41
C GLY A 247 26.20 4.35 10.80
N LYS A 248 25.38 5.35 11.14
CA LYS A 248 24.74 5.42 12.46
C LYS A 248 23.55 4.47 12.61
N MET A 249 22.91 4.05 11.49
CA MET A 249 21.86 3.00 11.52
C MET A 249 22.34 1.69 12.16
N LYS A 250 23.64 1.33 12.03
CA LYS A 250 24.19 0.18 12.73
C LYS A 250 24.07 0.30 14.27
N LYS A 251 24.13 1.52 14.81
CA LYS A 251 23.89 1.75 16.25
C LYS A 251 22.45 1.48 16.64
N LEU A 252 21.48 1.88 15.78
CA LEU A 252 20.07 1.58 16.01
C LEU A 252 19.78 0.08 15.88
N ILE A 253 20.37 -0.60 14.91
CA ILE A 253 20.26 -2.05 14.80
C ILE A 253 20.78 -2.73 16.08
N ARG A 254 21.96 -2.33 16.61
CA ARG A 254 22.46 -2.87 17.88
C ARG A 254 21.57 -2.52 19.08
N LYS A 255 20.93 -1.35 19.08
CA LYS A 255 20.02 -0.94 20.15
C LYS A 255 18.73 -1.75 20.19
N TYR A 256 18.09 -1.97 19.03
CA TYR A 256 16.77 -2.56 18.94
C TYR A 256 16.76 -4.06 18.63
N TRP A 257 17.85 -4.57 18.05
CA TRP A 257 18.02 -5.98 17.70
C TRP A 257 19.41 -6.51 18.11
N PRO A 258 19.78 -6.40 19.40
CA PRO A 258 21.12 -6.73 19.88
C PRO A 258 21.51 -8.19 19.55
N ASP A 259 20.58 -9.13 19.74
CA ASP A 259 20.82 -10.58 19.52
C ASP A 259 20.96 -10.97 18.04
N HIS A 260 20.61 -10.05 17.16
CA HIS A 260 20.64 -10.27 15.71
C HIS A 260 21.64 -9.36 14.99
N ALA A 261 22.20 -8.35 15.66
CA ALA A 261 22.95 -7.27 15.02
C ALA A 261 24.13 -7.77 14.17
N GLU A 262 24.98 -8.62 14.71
CA GLU A 262 26.16 -9.12 13.98
C GLU A 262 25.73 -10.00 12.80
N TYR A 263 24.75 -10.88 12.98
CA TYR A 263 24.19 -11.66 11.88
C TYR A 263 23.60 -10.78 10.77
N ILE A 264 22.91 -9.69 11.11
CA ILE A 264 22.37 -8.70 10.15
C ILE A 264 23.51 -8.05 9.36
N PHE A 265 24.63 -7.73 10.02
CA PHE A 265 25.78 -7.12 9.37
C PHE A 265 26.51 -8.10 8.45
N ASP A 266 26.62 -9.36 8.87
CA ASP A 266 27.21 -10.45 8.06
C ASP A 266 26.37 -10.74 6.82
N LEU A 267 25.04 -10.54 6.90
CA LEU A 267 24.16 -10.57 5.73
C LEU A 267 24.36 -9.40 4.76
N GLY A 268 25.26 -8.46 5.08
CA GLY A 268 25.55 -7.31 4.23
C GLY A 268 24.52 -6.18 4.36
N TYR A 269 24.07 -5.89 5.59
CA TYR A 269 23.08 -4.83 5.86
C TYR A 269 23.40 -3.52 5.14
N LYS A 270 22.41 -3.06 4.37
CA LYS A 270 22.41 -1.76 3.71
C LYS A 270 21.18 -0.98 4.15
N GLN A 271 21.40 0.24 4.65
CA GLN A 271 20.29 1.15 4.91
C GLN A 271 19.63 1.51 3.58
N ALA A 272 18.39 1.11 3.43
CA ALA A 272 17.66 1.26 2.17
C ALA A 272 16.74 2.48 2.14
N PHE A 273 16.15 2.85 3.30
CA PHE A 273 15.23 3.96 3.45
C PHE A 273 15.50 4.74 4.71
N PHE A 274 15.10 6.01 4.64
CA PHE A 274 15.04 6.84 5.81
C PHE A 274 13.90 6.34 6.71
N PRO A 275 14.14 5.91 7.96
CA PRO A 275 13.07 5.54 8.85
C PRO A 275 12.33 6.79 9.33
N CYS A 276 11.02 6.73 9.25
CA CYS A 276 10.10 7.66 9.87
C CYS A 276 9.06 6.86 10.65
N VAL A 277 8.76 7.24 11.88
CA VAL A 277 7.80 6.55 12.73
C VAL A 277 6.43 7.16 12.56
N TYR A 278 5.46 6.35 12.18
CA TYR A 278 4.05 6.72 12.04
C TYR A 278 3.21 6.12 13.16
N ASP A 279 2.21 6.87 13.60
CA ASP A 279 1.17 6.36 14.47
C ASP A 279 0.12 5.61 13.64
N ILE A 280 0.03 4.31 13.85
CA ILE A 280 -0.96 3.43 13.18
C ILE A 280 -2.17 3.14 14.05
N SER A 281 -2.34 3.84 15.17
CA SER A 281 -3.47 3.61 16.10
C SER A 281 -4.82 3.82 15.42
N LYS A 282 -4.89 4.74 14.45
CA LYS A 282 -6.09 4.98 13.64
C LYS A 282 -6.42 3.79 12.73
N ALA A 283 -5.42 3.20 12.07
CA ALA A 283 -5.60 1.98 11.29
C ALA A 283 -6.09 0.82 12.16
N LYS A 284 -5.51 0.64 13.35
CA LYS A 284 -5.95 -0.37 14.30
C LYS A 284 -7.40 -0.16 14.75
N ARG A 285 -7.76 1.07 15.11
CA ARG A 285 -9.11 1.40 15.61
C ARG A 285 -10.18 1.27 14.50
N ILE A 286 -9.95 1.80 13.31
CA ILE A 286 -10.94 1.85 12.23
C ILE A 286 -10.98 0.54 11.46
N LEU A 287 -9.82 0.02 11.06
CA LEU A 287 -9.72 -1.13 10.17
C LEU A 287 -9.52 -2.46 10.91
N ASN A 288 -9.25 -2.43 12.22
CA ASN A 288 -8.73 -3.59 12.96
C ASN A 288 -7.49 -4.19 12.27
N TRP A 289 -6.60 -3.31 11.78
CA TRP A 289 -5.45 -3.68 10.99
C TRP A 289 -4.13 -3.31 11.68
N GLU A 290 -3.19 -4.24 11.64
CA GLU A 290 -1.77 -4.04 11.95
C GLU A 290 -0.93 -4.77 10.89
N PRO A 291 0.31 -4.31 10.60
CA PRO A 291 1.20 -5.02 9.68
C PRO A 291 1.54 -6.40 10.24
N LEU A 292 1.42 -7.43 9.41
CA LEU A 292 1.76 -8.82 9.77
C LEU A 292 3.24 -9.11 9.57
N PHE A 293 3.90 -8.35 8.67
CA PHE A 293 5.31 -8.53 8.35
C PHE A 293 6.14 -7.44 9.02
N ASN A 294 7.04 -7.85 9.89
CA ASN A 294 7.99 -6.96 10.56
C ASN A 294 9.42 -7.50 10.43
N PHE A 295 10.39 -6.66 10.85
CA PHE A 295 11.79 -7.01 10.74
C PHE A 295 12.19 -8.18 11.65
N ASP A 296 11.62 -8.28 12.84
CA ASP A 296 11.91 -9.33 13.82
C ASP A 296 11.53 -10.72 13.28
N GLU A 297 10.37 -10.83 12.65
CA GLU A 297 9.93 -12.09 12.03
C GLU A 297 10.83 -12.46 10.84
N TRP A 298 11.19 -11.46 10.01
CA TRP A 298 12.06 -11.70 8.87
C TRP A 298 13.46 -12.17 9.31
N ILE A 299 14.09 -11.51 10.28
CA ILE A 299 15.44 -11.86 10.72
C ILE A 299 15.46 -13.21 11.45
N SER A 300 14.44 -13.49 12.25
CA SER A 300 14.25 -14.78 12.90
C SER A 300 14.12 -15.92 11.88
N TYR A 301 13.39 -15.67 10.81
CA TYR A 301 13.29 -16.61 9.69
C TYR A 301 14.64 -16.82 8.99
N CYS A 302 15.38 -15.75 8.70
CA CYS A 302 16.71 -15.84 8.10
C CYS A 302 17.67 -16.67 8.95
N LYS A 303 17.71 -16.39 10.26
CA LYS A 303 18.57 -17.10 11.21
C LYS A 303 18.23 -18.59 11.30
N LYS A 304 16.94 -18.91 11.43
CA LYS A 304 16.44 -20.30 11.52
C LYS A 304 16.77 -21.12 10.28
N ASN A 305 16.88 -20.49 9.11
CA ASN A 305 17.12 -21.18 7.84
C ASN A 305 18.58 -21.01 7.36
N ASN A 306 19.47 -20.47 8.19
CA ASN A 306 20.87 -20.21 7.86
C ASN A 306 21.05 -19.53 6.50
N LEU A 307 20.24 -18.49 6.23
CA LEU A 307 20.31 -17.77 4.96
C LEU A 307 21.58 -16.91 4.94
N SER A 308 22.39 -17.06 3.89
CA SER A 308 23.48 -16.13 3.57
C SER A 308 23.19 -15.51 2.21
N PHE A 309 23.53 -14.23 2.05
CA PHE A 309 23.24 -13.45 0.82
C PHE A 309 24.53 -12.96 0.16
N GLN A 310 25.65 -13.64 0.37
CA GLN A 310 26.97 -13.20 -0.12
C GLN A 310 27.14 -13.33 -1.62
N ASP A 311 26.30 -14.12 -2.33
CA ASP A 311 26.38 -14.28 -3.79
C ASP A 311 25.10 -13.90 -4.53
N GLU A 312 25.14 -12.84 -5.33
CA GLU A 312 24.03 -12.43 -6.20
C GLU A 312 23.66 -13.51 -7.25
N LYS A 313 24.57 -14.39 -7.61
CA LYS A 313 24.36 -15.47 -8.58
C LYS A 313 23.54 -16.64 -8.03
N ASP A 314 23.65 -16.93 -6.74
CA ASP A 314 22.84 -17.96 -6.09
C ASP A 314 21.43 -17.48 -5.72
N GLN A 315 21.21 -16.16 -5.62
CA GLN A 315 19.90 -15.57 -5.39
C GLN A 315 18.88 -15.92 -6.48
N TYR A 316 19.30 -16.10 -7.73
CA TYR A 316 18.39 -16.44 -8.83
C TYR A 316 17.84 -17.87 -8.74
N LYS A 317 18.62 -18.81 -8.18
CA LYS A 317 18.20 -20.21 -7.95
C LYS A 317 17.32 -20.35 -6.71
N SER A 318 17.54 -19.56 -5.67
CA SER A 318 16.74 -19.59 -4.43
C SER A 318 15.35 -18.97 -4.58
N LYS A 319 15.14 -18.09 -5.57
CA LYS A 319 13.85 -17.39 -5.81
C LYS A 319 12.63 -18.30 -5.91
N LYS A 320 12.75 -19.50 -6.50
CA LYS A 320 11.64 -20.48 -6.56
C LYS A 320 11.36 -21.13 -5.21
N SER A 321 12.38 -21.36 -4.43
CA SER A 321 12.30 -22.02 -3.12
C SER A 321 11.75 -21.06 -2.03
N LEU A 322 12.22 -19.81 -1.98
CA LEU A 322 11.77 -18.82 -0.97
C LEU A 322 10.31 -18.41 -1.16
N LYS A 323 9.87 -18.14 -2.39
CA LYS A 323 8.45 -17.84 -2.67
C LYS A 323 7.50 -18.95 -2.22
N SER A 324 7.92 -20.22 -2.37
CA SER A 324 7.10 -21.35 -1.95
C SER A 324 7.12 -21.52 -0.42
N ARG A 325 8.24 -21.18 0.25
CA ARG A 325 8.40 -21.30 1.70
C ARG A 325 7.75 -20.14 2.45
N LEU A 326 7.86 -18.90 1.97
CA LEU A 326 7.09 -17.75 2.49
C LEU A 326 5.57 -18.01 2.36
N LYS A 327 5.09 -18.57 1.24
CA LYS A 327 3.71 -19.02 1.12
C LYS A 327 3.34 -20.02 2.22
N LYS A 328 4.22 -20.97 2.59
CA LYS A 328 3.97 -21.94 3.66
C LYS A 328 3.95 -21.30 5.05
N ILE A 329 4.78 -20.26 5.30
CA ILE A 329 4.79 -19.51 6.56
C ILE A 329 3.51 -18.69 6.70
N ILE A 330 3.11 -17.97 5.66
CA ILE A 330 1.84 -17.22 5.60
C ILE A 330 0.65 -18.17 5.84
N LEU A 331 0.68 -19.39 5.29
CA LEU A 331 -0.35 -20.40 5.53
C LEU A 331 -0.33 -20.96 6.97
N LYS A 332 0.85 -21.10 7.60
CA LYS A 332 0.95 -21.55 8.99
C LYS A 332 0.53 -20.48 9.99
N LEU A 333 0.92 -19.23 9.79
CA LEU A 333 0.47 -18.10 10.63
C LEU A 333 -1.05 -17.93 10.56
N LYS A 334 -1.65 -18.14 9.38
CA LYS A 334 -3.12 -18.09 9.21
C LYS A 334 -3.89 -19.26 9.86
N LYS A 335 -3.26 -20.39 10.09
CA LYS A 335 -3.89 -21.54 10.80
C LYS A 335 -3.77 -21.43 12.33
N GLY A 336 -2.87 -20.58 12.86
CA GLY A 336 -2.69 -20.36 14.29
C GLY A 336 -3.60 -19.29 14.90
N PHE A 337 -4.35 -18.54 14.09
CA PHE A 337 -5.29 -17.50 14.54
C PHE A 337 -6.76 -17.84 14.27
N GLY A 338 -7.06 -19.10 14.01
CA GLY A 338 -8.41 -19.62 13.76
C GLY A 338 -8.75 -20.76 14.70
N SER A 339 -8.69 -20.51 16.00
CA SER A 339 -9.33 -21.33 17.04
C SER A 339 -9.84 -20.41 18.15
#